data_4547f4c4212fe2cf268b2565d98f30cf
#
_entry.id   4547f4c4212fe2cf268b2565d98f30cf
#
_cell.length_a   1.000
_cell.length_b   1.000
_cell.length_c   1.000
_cell.angle_alpha   90.00
_cell.angle_beta   90.00
_cell.angle_gamma   90.00
#
_symmetry.space_group_name_H-M   'P 1'
#
loop_
_entity.id
_entity.type
_entity.pdbx_description
1 polymer ?
#
loop_
_entity_poly.entity_id
_entity_poly.type
_entity_poly.pdbx_seq_one_letter_code
_entity_poly.pdbx_strand_id
1 'polypeptide(L)'
;MIFDMLPNKIKKEPSKMATMVWPDFGKSFELNEFYRLYESCGGEIGKAYIFFWSTKEIVEFEPLRSELYPSAWRIFASDGGGSYFGFSDEDGKPHFFSCDPIDPTGSVYWLGEWQEFIRRLSKAEYF
;
A
#
# COMPACT_ATOMS: atom_id res chain seq x y z
N MET A 1 -14.42 -5.27 -5.90
CA MET A 1 -13.02 -5.07 -5.48
C MET A 1 -12.99 -4.86 -3.99
N ILE A 2 -11.91 -5.27 -3.32
CA ILE A 2 -11.82 -5.17 -1.85
C ILE A 2 -12.05 -3.75 -1.31
N PHE A 3 -11.65 -2.74 -2.06
CA PHE A 3 -11.83 -1.34 -1.64
C PHE A 3 -13.29 -0.95 -1.42
N ASP A 4 -14.22 -1.63 -2.07
CA ASP A 4 -15.65 -1.36 -1.90
C ASP A 4 -16.15 -1.78 -0.52
N MET A 5 -15.43 -2.68 0.16
CA MET A 5 -15.76 -3.20 1.48
C MET A 5 -15.20 -2.35 2.61
N LEU A 6 -14.27 -1.45 2.33
CA LEU A 6 -13.63 -0.62 3.36
C LEU A 6 -14.42 0.67 3.59
N PRO A 7 -14.77 0.98 4.86
CA PRO A 7 -15.72 2.05 5.14
C PRO A 7 -15.16 3.47 5.05
N ASN A 8 -13.88 3.67 5.31
CA ASN A 8 -13.32 5.01 5.49
C ASN A 8 -12.60 5.51 4.23
N LYS A 9 -13.33 5.52 3.10
CA LYS A 9 -12.79 6.01 1.82
C LYS A 9 -13.02 7.50 1.67
N ILE A 10 -11.97 8.23 1.32
CA ILE A 10 -12.04 9.66 1.03
C ILE A 10 -11.84 9.82 -0.48
N LYS A 11 -12.87 10.31 -1.16
CA LYS A 11 -12.81 10.57 -2.61
C LYS A 11 -11.92 11.76 -2.91
N LYS A 12 -11.23 11.71 -4.04
CA LYS A 12 -10.46 12.85 -4.54
C LYS A 12 -11.37 13.97 -5.01
N GLU A 13 -10.98 15.20 -4.68
CA GLU A 13 -11.66 16.39 -5.20
C GLU A 13 -11.18 16.65 -6.64
N PRO A 14 -12.10 16.85 -7.61
CA PRO A 14 -11.71 17.06 -9.01
C PRO A 14 -10.76 18.24 -9.21
N SER A 15 -10.90 19.30 -8.44
CA SER A 15 -10.03 20.48 -8.52
C SER A 15 -8.59 20.21 -8.13
N LYS A 16 -8.34 19.18 -7.28
CA LYS A 16 -7.00 18.79 -6.85
C LYS A 16 -6.37 17.79 -7.79
N MET A 17 -7.14 17.06 -8.57
CA MET A 17 -6.63 16.00 -9.45
C MET A 17 -5.69 16.54 -10.54
N ALA A 18 -5.95 17.74 -11.04
CA ALA A 18 -5.15 18.35 -12.10
C ALA A 18 -3.78 18.84 -11.63
N THR A 19 -3.58 19.04 -10.33
CA THR A 19 -2.35 19.59 -9.76
C THR A 19 -1.56 18.58 -8.92
N MET A 20 -2.11 17.39 -8.73
CA MET A 20 -1.46 16.37 -7.91
C MET A 20 -0.31 15.70 -8.63
N VAL A 21 0.80 15.50 -7.91
CA VAL A 21 1.85 14.57 -8.31
C VAL A 21 1.37 13.17 -7.91
N TRP A 22 1.19 12.30 -8.90
CA TRP A 22 0.70 10.96 -8.65
C TRP A 22 1.85 10.04 -8.25
N PRO A 23 1.69 9.26 -7.17
CA PRO A 23 2.66 8.22 -6.85
C PRO A 23 2.72 7.19 -7.99
N ASP A 24 3.92 6.65 -8.21
CA ASP A 24 4.12 5.57 -9.16
C ASP A 24 3.80 4.24 -8.47
N PHE A 25 2.69 3.61 -8.87
CA PHE A 25 2.30 2.29 -8.37
C PHE A 25 2.75 1.16 -9.29
N GLY A 26 3.59 1.45 -10.29
CA GLY A 26 4.17 0.45 -11.17
C GLY A 26 3.12 -0.41 -11.84
N LYS A 27 3.26 -1.73 -11.71
CA LYS A 27 2.37 -2.72 -12.33
C LYS A 27 1.12 -3.05 -11.51
N SER A 28 0.93 -2.44 -10.34
CA SER A 28 -0.23 -2.74 -9.51
C SER A 28 -1.49 -2.09 -10.06
N PHE A 29 -2.26 -2.89 -10.81
CA PHE A 29 -3.55 -2.47 -11.35
C PHE A 29 -4.51 -2.01 -10.25
N GLU A 30 -4.58 -2.76 -9.16
CA GLU A 30 -5.52 -2.52 -8.08
C GLU A 30 -5.23 -1.19 -7.37
N LEU A 31 -3.97 -0.89 -7.10
CA LEU A 31 -3.60 0.36 -6.46
C LEU A 31 -3.81 1.56 -7.41
N ASN A 32 -3.48 1.41 -8.69
CA ASN A 32 -3.72 2.45 -9.68
C ASN A 32 -5.21 2.77 -9.80
N GLU A 33 -6.07 1.75 -9.83
CA GLU A 33 -7.52 1.94 -9.88
C GLU A 33 -8.05 2.61 -8.62
N PHE A 34 -7.59 2.18 -7.44
CA PHE A 34 -8.01 2.78 -6.19
C PHE A 34 -7.63 4.27 -6.13
N TYR A 35 -6.36 4.58 -6.35
CA TYR A 35 -5.88 5.96 -6.18
C TYR A 35 -6.31 6.90 -7.29
N ARG A 36 -6.89 6.38 -8.37
CA ARG A 36 -7.54 7.20 -9.38
C ARG A 36 -8.82 7.87 -8.84
N LEU A 37 -9.50 7.20 -7.91
CA LEU A 37 -10.81 7.63 -7.40
C LEU A 37 -10.77 8.13 -5.96
N TYR A 38 -9.88 7.60 -5.14
CA TYR A 38 -9.89 7.83 -3.70
C TYR A 38 -8.56 8.40 -3.22
N GLU A 39 -8.64 9.21 -2.18
CA GLU A 39 -7.47 9.78 -1.49
C GLU A 39 -6.85 8.75 -0.55
N SER A 40 -7.67 8.10 0.23
CA SER A 40 -7.26 7.08 1.21
C SER A 40 -8.43 6.20 1.59
N CYS A 41 -8.15 5.09 2.26
CA CYS A 41 -9.18 4.31 2.94
C CYS A 41 -8.56 3.48 4.05
N GLY A 42 -9.41 3.01 4.97
CA GLY A 42 -8.99 2.13 6.04
C GLY A 42 -10.15 1.36 6.61
N GLY A 43 -9.84 0.29 7.30
CA GLY A 43 -10.84 -0.53 7.94
C GLY A 43 -10.36 -1.95 8.19
N GLU A 44 -11.26 -2.78 8.71
CA GLU A 44 -10.97 -4.17 8.98
C GLU A 44 -11.11 -5.01 7.72
N ILE A 45 -10.16 -5.92 7.52
CA ILE A 45 -10.22 -6.97 6.51
C ILE A 45 -10.07 -8.29 7.28
N GLY A 46 -11.19 -9.00 7.49
CA GLY A 46 -11.17 -10.21 8.28
C GLY A 46 -10.66 -9.95 9.69
N LYS A 47 -9.53 -10.56 10.04
CA LYS A 47 -8.90 -10.44 11.36
C LYS A 47 -7.88 -9.30 11.46
N ALA A 48 -7.59 -8.61 10.37
CA ALA A 48 -6.59 -7.56 10.33
C ALA A 48 -7.23 -6.19 10.12
N TYR A 49 -6.45 -5.15 10.38
CA TYR A 49 -6.78 -3.79 10.03
C TYR A 49 -5.78 -3.31 9.00
N ILE A 50 -6.24 -2.58 7.97
CA ILE A 50 -5.35 -1.96 7.01
C ILE A 50 -5.76 -0.50 6.80
N PHE A 51 -4.77 0.37 6.72
CA PHE A 51 -4.94 1.77 6.40
C PHE A 51 -4.10 2.07 5.15
N PHE A 52 -4.79 2.34 4.04
CA PHE A 52 -4.14 2.77 2.80
C PHE A 52 -3.80 4.25 2.93
N TRP A 53 -2.53 4.58 2.78
CA TRP A 53 -2.06 5.96 2.92
C TRP A 53 -2.66 6.85 1.83
N SER A 54 -2.80 8.14 2.14
CA SER A 54 -3.18 9.12 1.13
C SER A 54 -2.04 9.30 0.12
N THR A 55 -2.37 9.80 -1.06
CA THR A 55 -1.35 10.12 -2.08
C THR A 55 -0.35 11.13 -1.53
N LYS A 56 -0.80 12.09 -0.72
CA LYS A 56 0.07 13.05 -0.05
C LYS A 56 1.08 12.37 0.87
N GLU A 57 0.60 11.44 1.70
CA GLU A 57 1.47 10.69 2.62
C GLU A 57 2.49 9.85 1.87
N ILE A 58 2.10 9.20 0.77
CA ILE A 58 3.00 8.40 -0.05
C ILE A 58 4.10 9.29 -0.66
N VAL A 59 3.73 10.45 -1.19
CA VAL A 59 4.69 11.39 -1.77
C VAL A 59 5.63 11.95 -0.71
N GLU A 60 5.11 12.31 0.46
CA GLU A 60 5.92 12.81 1.57
C GLU A 60 6.89 11.76 2.13
N PHE A 61 6.54 10.48 2.02
CA PHE A 61 7.39 9.38 2.47
C PHE A 61 8.53 9.05 1.48
N GLU A 62 8.44 9.49 0.24
CA GLU A 62 9.40 9.13 -0.83
C GLU A 62 10.86 9.40 -0.49
N PRO A 63 11.27 10.54 0.11
CA PRO A 63 12.66 10.73 0.48
C PRO A 63 13.19 9.68 1.45
N LEU A 64 12.38 9.28 2.44
CA LEU A 64 12.74 8.24 3.40
C LEU A 64 12.77 6.87 2.75
N ARG A 65 11.79 6.58 1.89
CA ARG A 65 11.75 5.34 1.12
C ARG A 65 13.01 5.20 0.26
N SER A 66 13.39 6.25 -0.44
CA SER A 66 14.56 6.26 -1.29
C SER A 66 15.86 5.99 -0.52
N GLU A 67 15.93 6.47 0.73
CA GLU A 67 17.12 6.34 1.55
C GLU A 67 17.23 4.96 2.23
N LEU A 68 16.11 4.41 2.73
CA LEU A 68 16.13 3.24 3.62
C LEU A 68 15.62 1.95 2.98
N TYR A 69 14.97 2.02 1.83
CA TYR A 69 14.32 0.86 1.20
C TYR A 69 14.93 0.58 -0.17
N PRO A 70 14.93 -0.68 -0.63
CA PRO A 70 15.33 -0.99 -2.00
C PRO A 70 14.55 -0.17 -3.03
N SER A 71 15.21 0.19 -4.13
CA SER A 71 14.64 1.11 -5.13
C SER A 71 13.37 0.59 -5.79
N ALA A 72 13.21 -0.74 -5.90
CA ALA A 72 12.04 -1.36 -6.49
C ALA A 72 10.82 -1.42 -5.55
N TRP A 73 11.02 -1.10 -4.27
CA TRP A 73 9.93 -1.18 -3.28
C TRP A 73 9.08 0.07 -3.28
N ARG A 74 7.77 -0.13 -3.13
CA ARG A 74 6.79 0.94 -2.94
C ARG A 74 5.97 0.63 -1.70
N ILE A 75 5.90 1.58 -0.76
CA ILE A 75 5.12 1.44 0.48
C ILE A 75 3.83 2.24 0.31
N PHE A 76 2.70 1.63 0.64
CA PHE A 76 1.39 2.27 0.41
C PHE A 76 0.41 2.15 1.58
N ALA A 77 0.71 1.35 2.60
CA ALA A 77 -0.26 1.10 3.67
C ALA A 77 0.44 0.69 4.96
N SER A 78 -0.32 0.70 6.04
CA SER A 78 0.09 0.20 7.35
C SER A 78 -1.08 -0.50 8.03
N ASP A 79 -0.78 -1.25 9.11
CA ASP A 79 -1.82 -1.89 9.92
C ASP A 79 -2.17 -1.10 11.19
N GLY A 80 -1.53 0.06 11.39
CA GLY A 80 -1.70 0.84 12.61
C GLY A 80 -0.95 0.30 13.81
N GLY A 81 -0.33 -0.87 13.71
CA GLY A 81 0.33 -1.57 14.80
C GLY A 81 1.84 -1.75 14.63
N GLY A 82 2.45 -1.13 13.64
CA GLY A 82 3.89 -1.19 13.42
C GLY A 82 4.34 -1.98 12.21
N SER A 83 3.41 -2.48 11.40
CA SER A 83 3.73 -3.11 10.11
C SER A 83 3.39 -2.19 8.97
N TYR A 84 4.30 -2.10 7.99
CA TYR A 84 4.05 -1.44 6.72
C TYR A 84 3.79 -2.47 5.64
N PHE A 85 2.98 -2.10 4.66
CA PHE A 85 2.70 -2.92 3.48
C PHE A 85 3.19 -2.23 2.24
N GLY A 86 3.76 -3.02 1.34
CA GLY A 86 4.26 -2.51 0.08
C GLY A 86 4.28 -3.58 -1.01
N PHE A 87 4.89 -3.24 -2.14
CA PHE A 87 5.10 -4.20 -3.22
C PHE A 87 6.42 -3.90 -3.94
N SER A 88 6.91 -4.90 -4.66
CA SER A 88 8.08 -4.80 -5.54
C SER A 88 7.72 -5.26 -6.95
N ASP A 89 8.19 -4.52 -7.96
CA ASP A 89 7.96 -4.81 -9.39
C ASP A 89 9.16 -5.49 -10.07
N GLU A 90 10.09 -6.08 -9.31
CA GLU A 90 11.36 -6.56 -9.86
C GLU A 90 11.20 -7.55 -11.01
N ASP A 91 10.16 -8.39 -10.99
CA ASP A 91 9.93 -9.42 -11.99
C ASP A 91 8.81 -9.06 -12.99
N GLY A 92 8.50 -7.78 -13.12
CA GLY A 92 7.43 -7.32 -14.00
C GLY A 92 6.02 -7.55 -13.49
N LYS A 93 5.90 -8.09 -12.26
CA LYS A 93 4.63 -8.27 -11.55
C LYS A 93 4.78 -7.73 -10.14
N PRO A 94 3.73 -7.10 -9.57
CA PRO A 94 3.80 -6.65 -8.18
C PRO A 94 3.74 -7.83 -7.22
N HIS A 95 4.77 -7.98 -6.40
CA HIS A 95 4.81 -8.91 -5.28
C HIS A 95 4.66 -8.12 -4.00
N PHE A 96 3.61 -8.38 -3.25
CA PHE A 96 3.28 -7.65 -2.04
C PHE A 96 4.03 -8.21 -0.84
N PHE A 97 4.28 -7.37 0.16
CA PHE A 97 4.99 -7.76 1.37
C PHE A 97 4.52 -6.94 2.58
N SER A 98 4.88 -7.43 3.77
CA SER A 98 4.87 -6.63 5.00
C SER A 98 6.29 -6.49 5.51
N CYS A 99 6.54 -5.43 6.27
CA CYS A 99 7.83 -5.22 6.92
C CYS A 99 7.68 -4.35 8.17
N ASP A 100 8.69 -4.42 9.04
CA ASP A 100 8.84 -3.49 10.15
C ASP A 100 9.56 -2.24 9.60
N PRO A 101 9.03 -1.03 9.78
CA PRO A 101 9.66 0.19 9.26
C PRO A 101 11.04 0.47 9.87
N ILE A 102 11.36 -0.08 11.04
CA ILE A 102 12.67 0.10 11.69
C ILE A 102 13.75 -0.74 11.00
N ASP A 103 13.40 -1.94 10.52
CA ASP A 103 14.32 -2.84 9.83
C ASP A 103 13.63 -3.48 8.62
N PRO A 104 13.34 -2.70 7.56
CA PRO A 104 12.49 -3.19 6.49
C PRO A 104 13.04 -4.41 5.74
N THR A 105 14.31 -4.43 5.41
CA THR A 105 14.88 -5.55 4.65
C THR A 105 15.09 -6.79 5.48
N GLY A 106 15.39 -6.63 6.78
CA GLY A 106 15.58 -7.74 7.70
C GLY A 106 14.29 -8.39 8.17
N SER A 107 13.17 -7.67 8.05
CA SER A 107 11.86 -8.13 8.53
C SER A 107 10.87 -8.43 7.40
N VAL A 108 11.28 -8.32 6.14
CA VAL A 108 10.35 -8.47 5.02
C VAL A 108 9.73 -9.87 5.00
N TYR A 109 8.41 -9.88 4.81
CA TYR A 109 7.62 -11.09 4.70
C TYR A 109 6.80 -11.01 3.41
N TRP A 110 7.13 -11.87 2.44
CA TRP A 110 6.51 -11.83 1.11
C TRP A 110 5.13 -12.50 1.12
N LEU A 111 4.15 -11.81 0.59
CA LEU A 111 2.74 -12.18 0.65
C LEU A 111 2.14 -12.53 -0.71
N GLY A 112 2.97 -12.55 -1.76
CA GLY A 112 2.53 -12.93 -3.09
C GLY A 112 1.87 -11.80 -3.88
N GLU A 113 1.11 -12.17 -4.90
CA GLU A 113 0.36 -11.22 -5.71
C GLU A 113 -0.88 -10.72 -4.96
N TRP A 114 -1.63 -9.81 -5.54
CA TRP A 114 -2.72 -9.10 -4.85
C TRP A 114 -3.72 -10.00 -4.14
N GLN A 115 -4.23 -11.03 -4.82
CA GLN A 115 -5.24 -11.91 -4.23
C GLN A 115 -4.69 -12.68 -3.02
N GLU A 116 -3.47 -13.19 -3.12
CA GLU A 116 -2.82 -13.89 -2.03
C GLU A 116 -2.51 -12.93 -0.87
N PHE A 117 -2.07 -11.71 -1.18
CA PHE A 117 -1.86 -10.66 -0.19
C PHE A 117 -3.13 -10.41 0.62
N ILE A 118 -4.25 -10.21 -0.06
CA ILE A 118 -5.53 -9.94 0.61
C ILE A 118 -6.00 -11.14 1.43
N ARG A 119 -5.84 -12.36 0.89
CA ARG A 119 -6.21 -13.59 1.60
C ARG A 119 -5.42 -13.73 2.91
N ARG A 120 -4.12 -13.54 2.86
CA ARG A 120 -3.25 -13.67 4.04
C ARG A 120 -3.47 -12.52 5.01
N LEU A 121 -3.66 -11.31 4.51
CA LEU A 121 -4.01 -10.16 5.34
C LEU A 121 -5.29 -10.42 6.13
N SER A 122 -6.34 -10.95 5.47
CA SER A 122 -7.63 -11.24 6.12
C SER A 122 -7.53 -12.26 7.26
N LYS A 123 -6.50 -13.12 7.23
CA LYS A 123 -6.20 -14.09 8.28
C LYS A 123 -5.16 -13.60 9.28
N ALA A 124 -4.70 -12.36 9.13
CA ALA A 124 -3.60 -11.79 9.91
C ALA A 124 -2.28 -12.59 9.79
N GLU A 125 -2.02 -13.19 8.63
CA GLU A 125 -0.83 -14.00 8.34
C GLU A 125 0.20 -13.18 7.56
N TYR A 126 0.71 -12.09 8.14
CA TYR A 126 1.61 -11.18 7.42
C TYR A 126 2.87 -10.79 8.23
N PHE A 127 3.18 -11.58 9.24
CA PHE A 127 4.41 -11.39 10.03
C PHE A 127 4.89 -12.70 10.67
#